data_6300fccde2d2edd5f2fc9da2ebdd8173
#
_entry.id   6300fccde2d2edd5f2fc9da2ebdd8173
#
_cell.length_a   1.000
_cell.length_b   1.000
_cell.length_c   1.000
_cell.angle_alpha   90.00
_cell.angle_beta   90.00
_cell.angle_gamma   90.00
#
_symmetry.space_group_name_H-M   'P 1'
#
loop_
_entity.id
_entity.type
_entity.pdbx_description
1 polymer ?
#
loop_
_entity_poly.entity_id
_entity_poly.type
_entity_poly.pdbx_seq_one_letter_code
_entity_poly.pdbx_strand_id
1 'polypeptide(L)'
;MPYARCFSRWTGAVFACAVAVHPSAHAQVIERELGDFSLKLGTTPSRTMAQGLVTPGNGDSAFHGGLDLTHESGFYFGQWSPSAGLSADTPLEVDSYMGFKKPFDKTLGYELGVIRYTYPNTDQIDSHELYAGFRIFDSRIGTAVSTDAGRQDSTLFLDLGGLPYLGLDVRMQYGNHQLDSPAIIDGGGAISAYNDWSFNISRPWLGMDMNLMYSGSSLTGADCSAYSGHNSQCESTVTLKVVRSFF
;
A
#
# COMPACT_ATOMS: atom_id res chain seq x y z
N MET A 1 40.94 63.09 -30.70
CA MET A 1 40.43 62.58 -29.44
C MET A 1 38.99 63.04 -29.28
N PRO A 2 38.02 62.15 -29.30
CA PRO A 2 36.98 62.18 -28.31
C PRO A 2 36.62 60.80 -27.80
N TYR A 3 36.35 60.74 -26.50
CA TYR A 3 35.94 59.58 -25.76
C TYR A 3 34.49 59.22 -26.09
N ALA A 4 34.25 57.95 -26.52
CA ALA A 4 32.93 57.37 -26.57
C ALA A 4 32.61 56.63 -25.26
N ARG A 5 31.62 57.09 -24.52
CA ARG A 5 31.05 56.42 -23.33
C ARG A 5 30.10 55.32 -23.78
N CYS A 6 30.43 54.09 -23.42
CA CYS A 6 29.59 52.95 -23.60
C CYS A 6 28.58 52.90 -22.44
N PHE A 7 27.27 53.11 -22.74
CA PHE A 7 26.17 52.92 -21.79
C PHE A 7 25.75 51.45 -21.85
N SER A 8 26.08 50.72 -20.78
CA SER A 8 25.58 49.36 -20.56
C SER A 8 24.14 49.47 -20.11
N ARG A 9 23.18 49.03 -20.95
CA ARG A 9 21.79 48.81 -20.58
C ARG A 9 21.66 47.43 -19.93
N TRP A 10 21.45 47.40 -18.64
CA TRP A 10 21.01 46.23 -17.89
C TRP A 10 19.51 46.02 -18.21
N THR A 11 19.18 45.06 -19.05
CA THR A 11 17.83 44.54 -19.18
C THR A 11 17.65 43.46 -18.10
N GLY A 12 17.00 43.82 -17.01
CA GLY A 12 16.57 42.89 -15.96
C GLY A 12 15.54 41.92 -16.53
N ALA A 13 15.94 40.66 -16.73
CA ALA A 13 15.02 39.58 -16.99
C ALA A 13 14.26 39.26 -15.70
N VAL A 14 13.01 39.67 -15.61
CA VAL A 14 12.11 39.22 -14.55
C VAL A 14 11.74 37.78 -14.87
N PHE A 15 12.36 36.83 -14.19
CA PHE A 15 11.90 35.43 -14.16
C PHE A 15 10.61 35.39 -13.36
N ALA A 16 9.47 35.39 -14.04
CA ALA A 16 8.20 35.03 -13.43
C ALA A 16 8.21 33.53 -13.18
N CYS A 17 8.55 33.11 -11.93
CA CYS A 17 8.26 31.77 -11.45
C CYS A 17 6.75 31.59 -11.43
N ALA A 18 6.19 30.98 -12.46
CA ALA A 18 4.83 30.46 -12.43
C ALA A 18 4.82 29.29 -11.41
N VAL A 19 4.43 29.56 -10.19
CA VAL A 19 4.10 28.51 -9.21
C VAL A 19 2.83 27.87 -9.74
N ALA A 20 2.98 26.72 -10.39
CA ALA A 20 1.85 25.88 -10.72
C ALA A 20 1.28 25.36 -9.38
N VAL A 21 0.20 26.00 -8.92
CA VAL A 21 -0.60 25.50 -7.80
C VAL A 21 -1.31 24.27 -8.34
N HIS A 22 -0.74 23.09 -8.11
CA HIS A 22 -1.46 21.85 -8.32
C HIS A 22 -2.51 21.77 -7.19
N PRO A 23 -3.80 21.68 -7.50
CA PRO A 23 -4.79 21.40 -6.48
C PRO A 23 -4.44 20.04 -5.87
N SER A 24 -4.07 20.02 -4.61
CA SER A 24 -3.89 18.79 -3.87
C SER A 24 -5.22 18.06 -3.92
N ALA A 25 -5.25 16.90 -4.56
CA ALA A 25 -6.41 16.03 -4.49
C ALA A 25 -6.51 15.55 -3.04
N HIS A 26 -7.30 16.27 -2.25
CA HIS A 26 -7.65 15.79 -0.92
C HIS A 26 -8.40 14.49 -1.10
N ALA A 27 -7.92 13.44 -0.45
CA ALA A 27 -8.63 12.18 -0.35
C ALA A 27 -10.03 12.47 0.21
N GLN A 28 -11.05 12.40 -0.63
CA GLN A 28 -12.43 12.66 -0.22
C GLN A 28 -13.07 11.34 0.15
N VAL A 29 -13.47 11.21 1.40
CA VAL A 29 -14.31 10.12 1.86
C VAL A 29 -15.69 10.69 2.15
N ILE A 30 -16.70 10.17 1.45
CA ILE A 30 -18.10 10.44 1.71
C ILE A 30 -18.62 9.31 2.59
N GLU A 31 -19.08 9.65 3.78
CA GLU A 31 -19.66 8.69 4.72
C GLU A 31 -21.15 8.99 4.87
N ARG A 32 -21.97 7.96 4.80
CA ARG A 32 -23.43 8.06 4.90
C ARG A 32 -24.02 6.87 5.63
N GLU A 33 -24.83 7.16 6.62
CA GLU A 33 -25.65 6.16 7.31
C GLU A 33 -26.87 5.80 6.47
N LEU A 34 -27.13 4.50 6.29
CA LEU A 34 -28.25 3.92 5.54
C LEU A 34 -28.96 2.89 6.42
N GLY A 35 -29.67 3.36 7.48
CA GLY A 35 -30.23 2.48 8.49
C GLY A 35 -29.15 1.74 9.25
N ASP A 36 -29.18 0.41 9.25
CA ASP A 36 -28.21 -0.44 9.94
C ASP A 36 -26.86 -0.56 9.20
N PHE A 37 -26.72 0.13 8.07
CA PHE A 37 -25.49 0.14 7.28
C PHE A 37 -24.83 1.51 7.28
N SER A 38 -23.51 1.52 7.38
CA SER A 38 -22.66 2.67 7.10
C SER A 38 -21.98 2.48 5.74
N LEU A 39 -22.20 3.41 4.84
CA LEU A 39 -21.60 3.45 3.50
C LEU A 39 -20.44 4.45 3.50
N LYS A 40 -19.26 4.00 3.05
CA LYS A 40 -18.11 4.86 2.77
C LYS A 40 -17.75 4.77 1.30
N LEU A 41 -17.63 5.93 0.68
CA LEU A 41 -17.16 6.10 -0.70
C LEU A 41 -15.94 7.00 -0.66
N GLY A 42 -14.86 6.63 -1.32
CA GLY A 42 -13.69 7.48 -1.28
C GLY A 42 -12.58 7.08 -2.22
N THR A 43 -11.61 7.99 -2.30
CA THR A 43 -10.34 7.79 -3.01
C THR A 43 -9.25 7.26 -2.10
N THR A 44 -9.56 6.98 -0.84
CA THR A 44 -8.71 6.25 0.10
C THR A 44 -9.42 5.00 0.54
N PRO A 45 -8.68 3.91 0.71
CA PRO A 45 -9.25 2.68 1.18
C PRO A 45 -9.87 2.82 2.57
N SER A 46 -11.07 2.27 2.76
CA SER A 46 -11.78 2.30 4.04
C SER A 46 -11.24 1.29 5.05
N ARG A 47 -10.46 0.31 4.58
CA ARG A 47 -9.93 -0.78 5.39
C ARG A 47 -8.48 -1.03 5.08
N THR A 48 -7.70 -1.31 6.13
CA THR A 48 -6.32 -1.80 6.00
C THR A 48 -6.35 -3.31 6.20
N MET A 49 -6.01 -4.06 5.17
CA MET A 49 -6.02 -5.53 5.16
C MET A 49 -4.60 -6.09 5.10
N ALA A 50 -4.46 -7.42 5.24
CA ALA A 50 -3.18 -8.05 5.53
C ALA A 50 -2.12 -7.83 4.46
N GLN A 51 -2.45 -7.83 3.20
CA GLN A 51 -1.47 -7.68 2.11
C GLN A 51 -1.31 -6.23 1.62
N GLY A 52 -1.73 -5.26 2.39
CA GLY A 52 -1.65 -3.87 1.98
C GLY A 52 -2.54 -3.54 0.78
N LEU A 53 -3.53 -4.38 0.53
CA LEU A 53 -4.57 -4.28 -0.47
C LEU A 53 -5.13 -2.92 -0.60
N VAL A 54 -5.11 -2.29 0.46
CA VAL A 54 -5.80 -1.10 0.72
C VAL A 54 -4.83 0.04 0.91
N THR A 55 -3.56 -0.22 0.74
CA THR A 55 -2.58 0.86 0.60
C THR A 55 -2.64 1.32 -0.85
N PRO A 56 -2.93 2.60 -1.13
CA PRO A 56 -2.74 3.12 -2.47
C PRO A 56 -1.35 2.70 -2.91
N GLY A 57 -1.26 1.87 -3.94
CA GLY A 57 0.04 1.51 -4.49
C GLY A 57 0.80 2.79 -4.75
N ASN A 58 2.11 2.78 -4.55
CA ASN A 58 2.97 3.90 -4.94
C ASN A 58 2.98 4.10 -6.47
N GLY A 59 2.01 3.49 -7.17
CA GLY A 59 1.82 3.63 -8.61
C GLY A 59 1.22 4.98 -8.97
N ASP A 60 1.72 5.55 -10.04
CA ASP A 60 1.29 6.82 -10.65
C ASP A 60 -0.15 6.80 -11.19
N SER A 61 -1.02 5.88 -10.77
CA SER A 61 -2.40 5.86 -11.24
C SER A 61 -3.19 7.00 -10.61
N ALA A 62 -3.51 7.99 -11.44
CA ALA A 62 -4.26 9.18 -11.04
C ALA A 62 -5.71 8.87 -10.60
N PHE A 63 -6.20 7.67 -10.87
CA PHE A 63 -7.58 7.27 -10.59
C PHE A 63 -7.61 5.96 -9.80
N HIS A 64 -8.02 6.08 -8.58
CA HIS A 64 -8.27 4.98 -7.65
C HIS A 64 -9.50 5.33 -6.81
N GLY A 65 -10.18 4.32 -6.30
CA GLY A 65 -11.36 4.56 -5.49
C GLY A 65 -12.07 3.28 -5.08
N GLY A 66 -13.03 3.44 -4.19
CA GLY A 66 -13.78 2.30 -3.72
C GLY A 66 -14.98 2.65 -2.86
N LEU A 67 -15.69 1.62 -2.49
CA LEU A 67 -16.82 1.65 -1.59
C LEU A 67 -16.65 0.59 -0.50
N ASP A 68 -17.17 0.88 0.67
CA ASP A 68 -17.27 -0.04 1.81
C ASP A 68 -18.65 0.11 2.43
N LEU A 69 -19.30 -1.00 2.66
CA LEU A 69 -20.55 -1.11 3.39
C LEU A 69 -20.30 -1.93 4.65
N THR A 70 -20.60 -1.35 5.79
CA THR A 70 -20.50 -2.02 7.09
C THR A 70 -21.85 -2.06 7.75
N HIS A 71 -22.29 -3.24 8.19
CA HIS A 71 -23.49 -3.46 8.97
C HIS A 71 -23.19 -3.43 10.47
N GLU A 72 -24.13 -2.99 11.29
CA GLU A 72 -23.98 -2.92 12.77
C GLU A 72 -23.62 -4.25 13.43
N SER A 73 -24.02 -5.37 12.84
CA SER A 73 -23.66 -6.71 13.33
C SER A 73 -22.17 -7.02 13.23
N GLY A 74 -21.42 -6.24 12.43
CA GLY A 74 -20.00 -6.42 12.16
C GLY A 74 -19.70 -7.01 10.79
N PHE A 75 -20.71 -7.45 10.02
CA PHE A 75 -20.51 -7.83 8.63
C PHE A 75 -20.18 -6.61 7.78
N TYR A 76 -19.29 -6.79 6.82
CA TYR A 76 -18.96 -5.78 5.85
C TYR A 76 -18.68 -6.40 4.48
N PHE A 77 -18.85 -5.61 3.45
CA PHE A 77 -18.38 -5.91 2.11
C PHE A 77 -17.99 -4.61 1.41
N GLY A 78 -17.12 -4.72 0.44
CA GLY A 78 -16.67 -3.57 -0.30
C GLY A 78 -15.92 -3.93 -1.56
N GLN A 79 -15.56 -2.89 -2.27
CA GLN A 79 -14.77 -2.96 -3.47
C GLN A 79 -13.78 -1.81 -3.47
N TRP A 80 -12.56 -2.11 -3.85
CA TRP A 80 -11.50 -1.13 -4.02
C TRP A 80 -10.83 -1.33 -5.36
N SER A 81 -10.45 -0.25 -6.01
CA SER A 81 -9.63 -0.29 -7.21
C SER A 81 -8.41 0.59 -6.99
N PRO A 82 -7.21 0.03 -6.81
CA PRO A 82 -5.97 0.79 -6.72
C PRO A 82 -5.59 1.42 -8.05
N SER A 83 -6.13 0.90 -9.16
CA SER A 83 -5.88 1.40 -10.51
C SER A 83 -7.12 1.28 -11.37
N ALA A 84 -7.51 2.35 -12.04
CA ALA A 84 -8.62 2.36 -12.99
C ALA A 84 -8.24 1.90 -14.41
N GLY A 85 -7.01 1.46 -14.63
CA GLY A 85 -6.56 0.93 -15.93
C GLY A 85 -6.58 1.95 -17.08
N LEU A 86 -6.43 3.23 -16.76
CA LEU A 86 -6.50 4.31 -17.77
C LEU A 86 -5.19 4.53 -18.52
N SER A 87 -4.11 3.89 -18.11
CA SER A 87 -2.83 3.88 -18.82
C SER A 87 -2.50 2.49 -19.34
N ALA A 88 -1.77 2.41 -20.46
CA ALA A 88 -1.36 1.13 -21.03
C ALA A 88 -0.45 0.31 -20.11
N ASP A 89 0.26 0.99 -19.20
CA ASP A 89 1.24 0.38 -18.31
C ASP A 89 0.67 -0.01 -16.94
N THR A 90 -0.58 0.35 -16.67
CA THR A 90 -1.22 0.09 -15.39
C THR A 90 -2.56 -0.61 -15.62
N PRO A 91 -2.65 -1.93 -15.41
CA PRO A 91 -3.88 -2.66 -15.62
C PRO A 91 -4.98 -2.24 -14.63
N LEU A 92 -6.22 -2.44 -15.01
CA LEU A 92 -7.33 -2.33 -14.09
C LEU A 92 -7.24 -3.46 -13.07
N GLU A 93 -7.19 -3.11 -11.80
CA GLU A 93 -7.29 -4.03 -10.68
C GLU A 93 -8.54 -3.72 -9.89
N VAL A 94 -9.30 -4.76 -9.56
CA VAL A 94 -10.54 -4.65 -8.78
C VAL A 94 -10.51 -5.66 -7.65
N ASP A 95 -10.46 -5.15 -6.44
CA ASP A 95 -10.40 -5.90 -5.20
C ASP A 95 -11.79 -5.93 -4.57
N SER A 96 -12.43 -7.07 -4.60
CA SER A 96 -13.72 -7.27 -3.95
C SER A 96 -13.51 -8.01 -2.63
N TYR A 97 -14.02 -7.46 -1.55
CA TYR A 97 -13.81 -8.05 -0.23
C TYR A 97 -15.10 -8.14 0.58
N MET A 98 -15.13 -9.13 1.45
CA MET A 98 -16.17 -9.29 2.46
C MET A 98 -15.59 -9.88 3.74
N GLY A 99 -16.23 -9.62 4.84
CA GLY A 99 -15.77 -10.18 6.10
C GLY A 99 -16.67 -9.84 7.28
N PHE A 100 -16.14 -10.15 8.44
CA PHE A 100 -16.79 -9.93 9.70
C PHE A 100 -15.78 -9.38 10.71
N LYS A 101 -16.10 -8.25 11.30
CA LYS A 101 -15.29 -7.59 12.32
C LYS A 101 -16.13 -7.33 13.55
N LYS A 102 -15.71 -7.84 14.70
CA LYS A 102 -16.44 -7.67 15.94
C LYS A 102 -15.49 -7.34 17.10
N PRO A 103 -15.75 -6.28 17.84
CA PRO A 103 -15.11 -6.05 19.13
C PRO A 103 -15.71 -7.01 20.16
N PHE A 104 -14.88 -7.61 21.00
CA PHE A 104 -15.31 -8.27 22.25
C PHE A 104 -15.57 -7.23 23.33
N ASP A 105 -14.68 -6.24 23.38
CA ASP A 105 -14.75 -5.08 24.27
C ASP A 105 -14.03 -3.88 23.65
N LYS A 106 -13.72 -2.84 24.44
CA LYS A 106 -13.02 -1.64 23.95
C LYS A 106 -11.58 -1.92 23.54
N THR A 107 -10.99 -3.00 24.04
CA THR A 107 -9.55 -3.31 23.86
C THR A 107 -9.30 -4.50 22.95
N LEU A 108 -10.25 -5.43 22.88
CA LEU A 108 -10.11 -6.67 22.13
C LEU A 108 -11.13 -6.76 21.00
N GLY A 109 -10.73 -7.29 19.87
CA GLY A 109 -11.61 -7.56 18.74
C GLY A 109 -10.95 -8.51 17.77
N TYR A 110 -11.75 -9.05 16.86
CA TYR A 110 -11.27 -9.90 15.78
C TYR A 110 -11.88 -9.51 14.44
N GLU A 111 -11.21 -9.90 13.40
CA GLU A 111 -11.62 -9.69 12.02
C GLU A 111 -11.27 -10.91 11.19
N LEU A 112 -12.23 -11.38 10.39
CA LEU A 112 -12.06 -12.46 9.43
C LEU A 112 -12.61 -11.98 8.09
N GLY A 113 -11.96 -12.32 7.01
CA GLY A 113 -12.44 -11.90 5.71
C GLY A 113 -11.79 -12.64 4.55
N VAL A 114 -12.33 -12.38 3.39
CA VAL A 114 -11.84 -12.86 2.10
C VAL A 114 -11.77 -11.70 1.14
N ILE A 115 -10.76 -11.75 0.29
CA ILE A 115 -10.54 -10.80 -0.77
C ILE A 115 -10.39 -11.56 -2.07
N ARG A 116 -10.95 -11.02 -3.13
CA ARG A 116 -10.72 -11.44 -4.50
C ARG A 116 -10.13 -10.31 -5.29
N TYR A 117 -8.98 -10.56 -5.86
CA TYR A 117 -8.30 -9.69 -6.80
C TYR A 117 -8.70 -10.09 -8.22
N THR A 118 -9.16 -9.16 -9.01
CA THR A 118 -9.56 -9.37 -10.41
C THR A 118 -8.87 -8.39 -11.32
N TYR A 119 -8.42 -8.88 -12.47
CA TYR A 119 -7.70 -8.12 -13.49
C TYR A 119 -8.43 -8.22 -14.84
N PRO A 120 -9.57 -7.51 -15.03
CA PRO A 120 -10.51 -7.75 -16.14
C PRO A 120 -9.92 -7.56 -17.53
N ASN A 121 -8.84 -6.79 -17.68
CA ASN A 121 -8.27 -6.42 -18.97
C ASN A 121 -6.88 -7.02 -19.21
N THR A 122 -6.50 -8.04 -18.46
CA THR A 122 -5.20 -8.69 -18.59
C THR A 122 -5.35 -10.21 -18.57
N ASP A 123 -4.29 -10.90 -18.99
CA ASP A 123 -4.19 -12.37 -18.85
C ASP A 123 -3.78 -12.80 -17.43
N GLN A 124 -3.72 -11.86 -16.48
CA GLN A 124 -3.46 -12.19 -15.08
C GLN A 124 -4.61 -13.02 -14.52
N ILE A 125 -4.23 -14.04 -13.77
CA ILE A 125 -5.19 -14.94 -13.14
C ILE A 125 -5.74 -14.27 -11.89
N ASP A 126 -7.07 -14.30 -11.72
CA ASP A 126 -7.72 -13.87 -10.50
C ASP A 126 -7.18 -14.65 -9.30
N SER A 127 -7.00 -13.95 -8.20
CA SER A 127 -6.51 -14.53 -6.97
C SER A 127 -7.45 -14.29 -5.78
N HIS A 128 -7.27 -15.08 -4.73
CA HIS A 128 -8.07 -15.01 -3.53
C HIS A 128 -7.18 -15.04 -2.29
N GLU A 129 -7.52 -14.24 -1.33
CA GLU A 129 -6.84 -14.20 -0.04
C GLU A 129 -7.85 -14.37 1.10
N LEU A 130 -7.55 -15.26 2.02
CA LEU A 130 -8.22 -15.39 3.30
C LEU A 130 -7.38 -14.72 4.36
N TYR A 131 -7.97 -13.88 5.18
CA TYR A 131 -7.25 -13.26 6.27
C TYR A 131 -7.99 -13.38 7.61
N ALA A 132 -7.20 -13.40 8.69
CA ALA A 132 -7.67 -13.40 10.05
C ALA A 132 -6.78 -12.47 10.89
N GLY A 133 -7.40 -11.67 11.73
CA GLY A 133 -6.66 -10.75 12.59
C GLY A 133 -7.33 -10.53 13.94
N PHE A 134 -6.49 -10.20 14.92
CA PHE A 134 -6.90 -9.76 16.24
C PHE A 134 -6.44 -8.32 16.46
N ARG A 135 -7.31 -7.55 17.06
CA ARG A 135 -6.99 -6.23 17.60
C ARG A 135 -6.84 -6.36 19.11
N ILE A 136 -5.74 -5.88 19.65
CA ILE A 136 -5.44 -5.83 21.08
C ILE A 136 -5.03 -4.39 21.38
N PHE A 137 -5.88 -3.64 22.08
CA PHE A 137 -5.78 -2.19 22.20
C PHE A 137 -5.74 -1.52 20.81
N ASP A 138 -4.70 -0.74 20.53
CA ASP A 138 -4.47 -0.09 19.25
C ASP A 138 -3.62 -0.93 18.28
N SER A 139 -3.17 -2.10 18.73
CA SER A 139 -2.34 -3.01 17.94
C SER A 139 -3.18 -4.02 17.18
N ARG A 140 -2.68 -4.46 16.02
CA ARG A 140 -3.25 -5.55 15.23
C ARG A 140 -2.18 -6.60 14.96
N ILE A 141 -2.56 -7.86 15.10
CA ILE A 141 -1.80 -9.01 14.65
C ILE A 141 -2.70 -9.90 13.81
N GLY A 142 -2.20 -10.43 12.72
CA GLY A 142 -2.99 -11.32 11.90
C GLY A 142 -2.17 -12.01 10.84
N THR A 143 -2.88 -12.82 10.07
CA THR A 143 -2.32 -13.61 8.98
C THR A 143 -3.25 -13.57 7.79
N ALA A 144 -2.66 -13.67 6.60
CA ALA A 144 -3.35 -13.85 5.36
C ALA A 144 -2.77 -15.06 4.62
N VAL A 145 -3.61 -15.79 3.92
CA VAL A 145 -3.21 -16.92 3.07
C VAL A 145 -3.88 -16.74 1.72
N SER A 146 -3.10 -16.71 0.66
CA SER A 146 -3.59 -16.77 -0.71
C SER A 146 -3.17 -18.07 -1.38
N THR A 147 -4.06 -18.57 -2.22
CA THR A 147 -3.81 -19.72 -3.09
C THR A 147 -4.13 -19.29 -4.51
N ASP A 148 -3.09 -18.94 -5.23
CA ASP A 148 -3.19 -18.55 -6.63
C ASP A 148 -2.77 -19.73 -7.52
N ALA A 149 -3.14 -19.68 -8.79
CA ALA A 149 -2.68 -20.71 -9.71
C ALA A 149 -1.14 -20.72 -9.80
N GLY A 150 -0.54 -21.78 -9.30
CA GLY A 150 0.91 -21.99 -9.33
C GLY A 150 1.67 -21.46 -8.11
N ARG A 151 0.97 -20.84 -7.12
CA ARG A 151 1.63 -20.27 -5.94
C ARG A 151 0.72 -20.28 -4.72
N GLN A 152 1.31 -20.52 -3.57
CA GLN A 152 0.68 -20.32 -2.27
C GLN A 152 1.50 -19.34 -1.45
N ASP A 153 0.84 -18.30 -0.98
CA ASP A 153 1.44 -17.27 -0.13
C ASP A 153 0.81 -17.28 1.26
N SER A 154 1.62 -17.07 2.27
CA SER A 154 1.15 -16.83 3.62
C SER A 154 1.90 -15.64 4.22
N THR A 155 1.16 -14.72 4.79
CA THR A 155 1.70 -13.48 5.37
C THR A 155 1.28 -13.36 6.82
N LEU A 156 2.25 -13.09 7.68
CA LEU A 156 2.04 -12.66 9.06
C LEU A 156 2.25 -11.15 9.11
N PHE A 157 1.34 -10.43 9.73
CA PHE A 157 1.48 -8.99 9.92
C PHE A 157 1.28 -8.60 11.39
N LEU A 158 1.99 -7.57 11.79
CA LEU A 158 1.88 -6.91 13.09
C LEU A 158 1.89 -5.39 12.87
N ASP A 159 0.85 -4.73 13.35
CA ASP A 159 0.73 -3.27 13.39
C ASP A 159 0.56 -2.88 14.86
N LEU A 160 1.57 -2.24 15.44
CA LEU A 160 1.53 -1.84 16.84
C LEU A 160 0.72 -0.57 17.08
N GLY A 161 0.23 0.06 15.99
CA GLY A 161 -0.42 1.36 16.09
C GLY A 161 0.53 2.45 16.58
N GLY A 162 -0.04 3.55 17.00
CA GLY A 162 0.73 4.63 17.61
C GLY A 162 1.23 4.23 18.99
N LEU A 163 2.54 4.12 19.16
CA LEU A 163 3.15 4.00 20.49
C LEU A 163 3.06 5.38 21.19
N PRO A 164 2.12 5.59 22.15
CA PRO A 164 1.73 6.94 22.57
C PRO A 164 2.88 7.73 23.20
N TYR A 165 3.79 7.04 23.87
CA TYR A 165 4.94 7.67 24.54
C TYR A 165 6.04 8.10 23.55
N LEU A 166 6.14 7.45 22.40
CA LEU A 166 7.20 7.70 21.41
C LEU A 166 6.67 8.44 20.18
N GLY A 167 5.34 8.48 19.99
CA GLY A 167 4.72 9.01 18.78
C GLY A 167 5.21 8.27 17.52
N LEU A 168 5.42 6.97 17.64
CA LEU A 168 5.90 6.10 16.57
C LEU A 168 4.79 5.12 16.19
N ASP A 169 4.57 4.94 14.89
CA ASP A 169 3.83 3.80 14.36
C ASP A 169 4.84 2.75 13.89
N VAL A 170 4.61 1.50 14.27
CA VAL A 170 5.49 0.38 13.92
C VAL A 170 4.67 -0.69 13.22
N ARG A 171 5.10 -1.09 12.02
CA ARG A 171 4.51 -2.19 11.26
C ARG A 171 5.56 -3.19 10.87
N MET A 172 5.21 -4.46 10.96
CA MET A 172 6.03 -5.59 10.56
C MET A 172 5.22 -6.51 9.67
N GLN A 173 5.84 -7.05 8.66
CA GLN A 173 5.26 -8.05 7.78
C GLN A 173 6.32 -9.11 7.48
N TYR A 174 5.88 -10.37 7.45
CA TYR A 174 6.69 -11.51 7.06
C TYR A 174 5.87 -12.40 6.14
N GLY A 175 6.35 -12.62 4.94
CA GLY A 175 5.74 -13.44 3.91
C GLY A 175 6.52 -14.74 3.70
N ASN A 176 5.80 -15.83 3.47
CA ASN A 176 6.33 -17.08 2.94
C ASN A 176 5.61 -17.38 1.62
N HIS A 177 6.39 -17.63 0.59
CA HIS A 177 5.95 -17.84 -0.77
C HIS A 177 6.39 -19.22 -1.22
N GLN A 178 5.44 -20.07 -1.62
CA GLN A 178 5.68 -21.41 -2.13
C GLN A 178 5.18 -21.48 -3.58
N LEU A 179 6.05 -21.93 -4.47
CA LEU A 179 5.76 -22.09 -5.89
C LEU A 179 5.41 -23.56 -6.18
N ASP A 180 4.29 -23.81 -6.83
CA ASP A 180 3.87 -25.16 -7.23
C ASP A 180 4.84 -25.77 -8.25
N SER A 181 5.44 -24.93 -9.07
CA SER A 181 6.51 -25.29 -9.98
C SER A 181 7.74 -24.42 -9.69
N PRO A 182 8.91 -25.02 -9.49
CA PRO A 182 10.12 -24.26 -9.22
C PRO A 182 10.41 -23.24 -10.34
N ALA A 183 10.65 -21.97 -9.96
CA ALA A 183 11.12 -20.96 -10.89
C ALA A 183 12.57 -21.21 -11.26
N ILE A 184 12.85 -21.34 -12.54
CA ILE A 184 14.21 -21.50 -13.06
C ILE A 184 14.89 -20.12 -13.04
N ILE A 185 16.05 -20.04 -12.41
CA ILE A 185 16.84 -18.83 -12.29
C ILE A 185 17.96 -18.76 -13.32
N ASP A 186 18.42 -17.56 -13.60
CA ASP A 186 19.59 -17.32 -14.44
C ASP A 186 20.84 -17.98 -13.81
N GLY A 187 21.42 -18.96 -14.49
CA GLY A 187 22.55 -19.73 -13.97
C GLY A 187 22.26 -21.18 -13.66
N GLY A 188 21.01 -21.66 -13.84
CA GLY A 188 20.63 -23.07 -13.83
C GLY A 188 20.22 -23.63 -12.48
N GLY A 189 19.89 -22.77 -11.51
CA GLY A 189 19.23 -23.15 -10.27
C GLY A 189 17.70 -23.14 -10.40
N ALA A 190 17.00 -23.59 -9.34
CA ALA A 190 15.55 -23.54 -9.25
C ALA A 190 15.12 -23.17 -7.84
N ILE A 191 14.17 -22.24 -7.73
CA ILE A 191 13.60 -21.77 -6.47
C ILE A 191 12.17 -22.27 -6.36
N SER A 192 11.87 -23.03 -5.31
CA SER A 192 10.51 -23.53 -5.01
C SER A 192 9.83 -22.77 -3.88
N ALA A 193 10.59 -22.09 -3.04
CA ALA A 193 10.05 -21.27 -1.95
C ALA A 193 11.04 -20.18 -1.54
N TYR A 194 10.50 -19.07 -1.05
CA TYR A 194 11.29 -18.00 -0.44
C TYR A 194 10.46 -17.25 0.60
N ASN A 195 11.13 -16.43 1.38
CA ASN A 195 10.49 -15.53 2.34
C ASN A 195 10.82 -14.09 2.01
N ASP A 196 9.91 -13.18 2.40
CA ASP A 196 10.19 -11.76 2.41
C ASP A 196 9.75 -11.13 3.75
N TRP A 197 10.26 -9.95 4.03
CA TRP A 197 9.94 -9.22 5.25
C TRP A 197 10.00 -7.73 5.02
N SER A 198 9.22 -7.01 5.83
CA SER A 198 9.35 -5.58 5.96
C SER A 198 9.16 -5.15 7.42
N PHE A 199 9.93 -4.16 7.81
CA PHE A 199 9.84 -3.47 9.09
C PHE A 199 9.77 -1.98 8.81
N ASN A 200 8.69 -1.35 9.26
CA ASN A 200 8.41 0.04 8.99
C ASN A 200 8.21 0.81 10.29
N ILE A 201 8.88 1.93 10.42
CA ILE A 201 8.68 2.88 11.51
C ILE A 201 8.29 4.20 10.89
N SER A 202 7.17 4.76 11.31
CA SER A 202 6.75 6.09 10.89
C SER A 202 6.52 7.01 12.08
N ARG A 203 6.80 8.30 11.86
CA ARG A 203 6.63 9.36 12.85
C ARG A 203 6.36 10.70 12.19
N PRO A 204 5.34 11.45 12.62
CA PRO A 204 5.26 12.85 12.30
C PRO A 204 6.35 13.64 13.05
N TRP A 205 7.11 14.44 12.33
CA TRP A 205 8.19 15.27 12.89
C TRP A 205 8.32 16.60 12.15
N LEU A 206 8.22 17.72 12.88
CA LEU A 206 8.31 19.08 12.33
C LEU A 206 7.35 19.35 11.15
N GLY A 207 6.13 18.80 11.18
CA GLY A 207 5.16 18.94 10.09
C GLY A 207 5.52 18.11 8.83
N MET A 208 6.39 17.13 8.98
CA MET A 208 6.73 16.14 7.96
C MET A 208 6.38 14.75 8.49
N ASP A 209 5.94 13.87 7.60
CA ASP A 209 5.79 12.46 7.89
C ASP A 209 7.07 11.74 7.49
N MET A 210 7.77 11.23 8.49
CA MET A 210 8.99 10.45 8.28
C MET A 210 8.65 8.96 8.35
N ASN A 211 9.12 8.21 7.37
CA ASN A 211 8.93 6.78 7.28
C ASN A 211 10.27 6.12 6.97
N LEU A 212 10.73 5.27 7.88
CA LEU A 212 11.92 4.44 7.71
C LEU A 212 11.47 2.99 7.54
N MET A 213 11.81 2.40 6.41
CA MET A 213 11.49 1.03 6.08
C MET A 213 12.76 0.23 5.85
N TYR A 214 12.88 -0.93 6.51
CA TYR A 214 13.81 -1.99 6.19
C TYR A 214 13.04 -3.14 5.59
N SER A 215 13.39 -3.57 4.39
CA SER A 215 12.75 -4.69 3.70
C SER A 215 13.75 -5.55 2.97
N GLY A 216 13.39 -6.79 2.68
CA GLY A 216 14.23 -7.72 1.95
C GLY A 216 13.57 -9.08 1.75
N SER A 217 14.32 -9.99 1.18
CA SER A 217 13.90 -11.39 1.02
C SER A 217 15.04 -12.37 1.33
N SER A 218 14.72 -13.65 1.35
CA SER A 218 15.72 -14.73 1.47
C SER A 218 16.48 -15.00 0.17
N LEU A 219 16.08 -14.36 -0.94
CA LEU A 219 16.73 -14.48 -2.23
C LEU A 219 17.85 -13.44 -2.38
N THR A 220 18.89 -13.77 -3.12
CA THR A 220 20.04 -12.89 -3.37
C THR A 220 20.59 -13.09 -4.77
N GLY A 221 21.13 -12.01 -5.37
CA GLY A 221 21.80 -12.08 -6.67
C GLY A 221 20.89 -12.61 -7.78
N ALA A 222 21.31 -13.70 -8.45
CA ALA A 222 20.55 -14.30 -9.54
C ALA A 222 19.20 -14.88 -9.11
N ASP A 223 19.07 -15.32 -7.86
CA ASP A 223 17.83 -15.87 -7.31
C ASP A 223 16.71 -14.83 -7.31
N CYS A 224 17.05 -13.54 -7.31
CA CYS A 224 16.10 -12.46 -7.36
C CYS A 224 15.24 -12.43 -8.65
N SER A 225 15.64 -13.14 -9.70
CA SER A 225 14.80 -13.29 -10.90
C SER A 225 13.50 -14.07 -10.62
N ALA A 226 13.47 -14.87 -9.55
CA ALA A 226 12.27 -15.58 -9.09
C ALA A 226 11.40 -14.76 -8.11
N TYR A 227 11.83 -13.57 -7.72
CA TYR A 227 11.14 -12.77 -6.73
C TYR A 227 9.86 -12.13 -7.29
N SER A 228 8.76 -12.36 -6.58
CA SER A 228 7.45 -11.75 -6.86
C SER A 228 6.70 -11.44 -5.55
N GLY A 229 7.47 -11.09 -4.51
CA GLY A 229 6.93 -10.77 -3.18
C GLY A 229 6.41 -9.34 -3.05
N HIS A 230 6.12 -8.94 -1.81
CA HIS A 230 5.47 -7.67 -1.48
C HIS A 230 6.41 -6.46 -1.52
N ASN A 231 7.72 -6.68 -1.40
CA ASN A 231 8.68 -5.58 -1.39
C ASN A 231 9.01 -5.12 -2.81
N SER A 232 9.31 -3.85 -2.96
CA SER A 232 9.73 -3.30 -4.26
C SER A 232 11.06 -3.84 -4.77
N GLN A 233 11.85 -4.45 -3.88
CA GLN A 233 13.15 -5.02 -4.18
C GLN A 233 13.33 -6.36 -3.48
N CYS A 234 14.00 -7.29 -4.16
CA CYS A 234 14.32 -8.62 -3.65
C CYS A 234 15.35 -8.54 -2.51
N GLU A 235 16.46 -7.83 -2.74
CA GLU A 235 17.55 -7.72 -1.77
C GLU A 235 17.20 -6.77 -0.63
N SER A 236 17.86 -7.00 0.50
CA SER A 236 17.65 -6.17 1.69
C SER A 236 18.00 -4.70 1.43
N THR A 237 17.08 -3.82 1.73
CA THR A 237 17.23 -2.37 1.53
C THR A 237 16.67 -1.58 2.71
N VAL A 238 17.23 -0.41 2.92
CA VAL A 238 16.71 0.59 3.86
C VAL A 238 16.26 1.79 3.05
N THR A 239 14.98 2.15 3.21
CA THR A 239 14.37 3.29 2.53
C THR A 239 13.92 4.32 3.55
N LEU A 240 14.33 5.56 3.38
CA LEU A 240 13.82 6.70 4.14
C LEU A 240 12.93 7.54 3.22
N LYS A 241 11.65 7.65 3.57
CA LYS A 241 10.69 8.51 2.90
C LYS A 241 10.32 9.66 3.84
N VAL A 242 10.40 10.88 3.33
CA VAL A 242 10.01 12.09 4.06
C VAL A 242 9.00 12.83 3.20
N VAL A 243 7.81 13.01 3.73
CA VAL A 243 6.71 13.71 3.05
C VAL A 243 6.29 14.91 3.87
N ARG A 244 6.19 16.06 3.24
CA ARG A 244 5.65 17.28 3.87
C ARG A 244 4.35 17.67 3.17
N SER A 245 3.29 17.78 3.95
CA SER A 245 2.05 18.39 3.47
C SER A 245 2.20 19.92 3.58
N PHE A 246 1.96 20.63 2.47
CA PHE A 246 2.10 22.10 2.42
C PHE A 246 0.78 22.82 2.65
N PHE A 247 -0.30 22.07 3.01
CA PHE A 247 -1.63 22.63 3.27
C PHE A 247 -2.32 21.92 4.43
#